data_147349a030b2d13be2d0a80e23cb6e19
#
_entry.id   147349a030b2d13be2d0a80e23cb6e19
#
_cell.length_a   1.000
_cell.length_b   1.000
_cell.length_c   1.000
_cell.angle_alpha   90.00
_cell.angle_beta   90.00
_cell.angle_gamma   90.00
#
_symmetry.space_group_name_H-M   'P 1'
#
loop_
_entity.id
_entity.type
_entity.pdbx_description
1 polymer ?
#
loop_
_entity_poly.entity_id
_entity_poly.type
_entity_poly.pdbx_seq_one_letter_code
_entity_poly.pdbx_strand_id
1 'polypeptide(L)'
;MSRAYFKLQELDARFGLLKPKQSILELGAAPGGWVRYIEDKLSGQGSLYIAVDPSPVKSSGLAKVIRGKSNEPRVAQEIEEILDSRKLDLVLSDMAPKISGVRIVDDSASRELADEALNTASRYLGPGGVMVSKLFQGKEAQSFVEELKKCFLKAVIFKPEASRSESREIFVVANGFRAEL
;
A
#
# COMPACT_ATOMS: atom_id res chain seq x y z
N MET A 1 16.11 13.31 0.86
CA MET A 1 14.89 12.52 0.76
C MET A 1 15.25 11.04 0.70
N SER A 2 14.37 10.14 1.19
CA SER A 2 14.65 8.71 1.21
C SER A 2 14.39 8.07 -0.16
N ARG A 3 14.96 6.88 -0.39
CA ARG A 3 14.69 6.09 -1.61
C ARG A 3 13.20 5.73 -1.72
N ALA A 4 12.55 5.42 -0.59
CA ALA A 4 11.11 5.15 -0.55
C ALA A 4 10.28 6.33 -1.10
N TYR A 5 10.62 7.56 -0.76
CA TYR A 5 9.98 8.76 -1.30
C TYR A 5 9.96 8.76 -2.84
N PHE A 6 11.09 8.50 -3.45
CA PHE A 6 11.21 8.50 -4.92
C PHE A 6 10.49 7.32 -5.57
N LYS A 7 10.41 6.16 -4.92
CA LYS A 7 9.62 5.03 -5.43
C LYS A 7 8.14 5.38 -5.55
N LEU A 8 7.56 6.03 -4.53
CA LEU A 8 6.17 6.45 -4.60
C LEU A 8 5.97 7.59 -5.60
N GLN A 9 6.92 8.49 -5.72
CA GLN A 9 6.89 9.55 -6.74
C GLN A 9 6.80 8.97 -8.16
N GLU A 10 7.59 7.94 -8.47
CA GLU A 10 7.54 7.28 -9.78
C GLU A 10 6.23 6.52 -10.00
N LEU A 11 5.74 5.80 -8.99
CA LEU A 11 4.45 5.12 -9.02
C LEU A 11 3.31 6.12 -9.29
N ASP A 12 3.31 7.23 -8.58
CA ASP A 12 2.30 8.28 -8.74
C ASP A 12 2.37 8.96 -10.11
N ALA A 13 3.58 9.27 -10.58
CA ALA A 13 3.79 9.85 -11.92
C ALA A 13 3.30 8.90 -13.02
N ARG A 14 3.51 7.59 -12.86
CA ARG A 14 3.13 6.59 -13.86
C ARG A 14 1.64 6.26 -13.85
N PHE A 15 1.01 6.21 -12.67
CA PHE A 15 -0.36 5.69 -12.49
C PHE A 15 -1.37 6.74 -12.03
N GLY A 16 -0.94 7.95 -11.67
CA GLY A 16 -1.83 9.02 -11.20
C GLY A 16 -2.54 8.65 -9.90
N LEU A 17 -1.79 8.15 -8.93
CA LEU A 17 -2.34 7.58 -7.70
C LEU A 17 -2.95 8.62 -6.75
N LEU A 18 -2.26 9.73 -6.56
CA LEU A 18 -2.61 10.74 -5.55
C LEU A 18 -3.43 11.89 -6.15
N LYS A 19 -4.60 12.10 -5.60
CA LYS A 19 -5.55 13.14 -6.01
C LYS A 19 -6.11 13.86 -4.77
N PRO A 20 -6.49 15.15 -4.91
CA PRO A 20 -7.19 15.85 -3.83
C PRO A 20 -8.44 15.11 -3.35
N LYS A 21 -8.78 15.28 -2.08
CA LYS A 21 -10.01 14.76 -1.45
C LYS A 21 -10.14 13.23 -1.43
N GLN A 22 -9.03 12.50 -1.61
CA GLN A 22 -9.02 11.04 -1.49
C GLN A 22 -9.04 10.60 -0.03
N SER A 23 -9.54 9.37 0.20
CA SER A 23 -9.33 8.60 1.42
C SER A 23 -8.28 7.52 1.16
N ILE A 24 -7.16 7.59 1.88
CA ILE A 24 -5.95 6.80 1.63
C ILE A 24 -5.58 6.02 2.89
N LEU A 25 -5.22 4.75 2.72
CA LEU A 25 -4.62 3.92 3.77
C LEU A 25 -3.26 3.42 3.31
N GLU A 26 -2.23 3.64 4.13
CA GLU A 26 -0.88 3.10 3.94
C GLU A 26 -0.57 2.07 5.01
N LEU A 27 -0.13 0.89 4.59
CA LEU A 27 0.36 -0.20 5.43
C LEU A 27 1.88 -0.32 5.29
N GLY A 28 2.58 -0.47 6.41
CA GLY A 28 4.04 -0.47 6.41
C GLY A 28 4.63 0.92 6.26
N ALA A 29 4.07 1.91 6.96
CA ALA A 29 4.38 3.33 6.77
C ALA A 29 5.73 3.78 7.32
N ALA A 30 6.29 3.07 8.31
CA ALA A 30 7.57 3.47 8.91
C ALA A 30 8.75 3.35 7.94
N PRO A 31 9.74 4.22 8.02
CA PRO A 31 9.85 5.38 8.93
C PRO A 31 9.10 6.64 8.48
N GLY A 32 8.46 6.64 7.30
CA GLY A 32 7.68 7.76 6.79
C GLY A 32 8.14 8.32 5.45
N GLY A 33 8.82 7.51 4.62
CA GLY A 33 9.26 7.95 3.29
C GLY A 33 8.09 8.24 2.35
N TRP A 34 7.11 7.36 2.32
CA TRP A 34 5.87 7.55 1.56
C TRP A 34 4.97 8.60 2.21
N VAL A 35 4.89 8.57 3.55
CA VAL A 35 4.15 9.59 4.31
C VAL A 35 4.58 10.98 3.89
N ARG A 36 5.89 11.24 3.84
CA ARG A 36 6.41 12.52 3.42
C ARG A 36 5.97 12.91 2.01
N TYR A 37 6.05 12.00 1.05
CA TYR A 37 5.64 12.30 -0.32
C TYR A 37 4.13 12.63 -0.41
N ILE A 38 3.30 11.85 0.28
CA ILE A 38 1.85 12.06 0.30
C ILE A 38 1.51 13.41 0.96
N GLU A 39 2.15 13.72 2.08
CA GLU A 39 1.96 15.00 2.77
C GLU A 39 2.43 16.20 1.95
N ASP A 40 3.61 16.11 1.31
CA ASP A 40 4.13 17.16 0.43
C ASP A 40 3.14 17.45 -0.72
N LYS A 41 2.44 16.43 -1.21
CA LYS A 41 1.53 16.56 -2.35
C LYS A 41 0.10 16.92 -1.96
N LEU A 42 -0.42 16.41 -0.85
CA LEU A 42 -1.84 16.48 -0.50
C LEU A 42 -2.18 17.35 0.70
N SER A 43 -1.22 17.93 1.41
CA SER A 43 -1.51 18.85 2.50
C SER A 43 -2.40 20.02 2.03
N GLY A 44 -3.46 20.28 2.77
CA GLY A 44 -4.44 21.31 2.42
C GLY A 44 -5.40 20.96 1.29
N GLN A 45 -5.34 19.72 0.76
CA GLN A 45 -6.18 19.28 -0.36
C GLN A 45 -7.46 18.55 0.06
N GLY A 46 -7.78 18.51 1.37
CA GLY A 46 -9.01 17.89 1.89
C GLY A 46 -9.01 16.35 1.88
N SER A 47 -7.84 15.73 1.80
CA SER A 47 -7.70 14.27 1.82
C SER A 47 -7.74 13.72 3.24
N LEU A 48 -8.27 12.49 3.38
CA LEU A 48 -8.15 11.68 4.59
C LEU A 48 -7.00 10.69 4.38
N TYR A 49 -6.03 10.69 5.29
CA TYR A 49 -4.89 9.80 5.16
C TYR A 49 -4.58 9.08 6.48
N ILE A 50 -4.56 7.76 6.43
CA ILE A 50 -4.27 6.87 7.55
C ILE A 50 -2.96 6.13 7.25
N ALA A 51 -2.02 6.16 8.18
CA ALA A 51 -0.73 5.46 8.07
C ALA A 51 -0.57 4.48 9.23
N VAL A 52 -0.33 3.21 8.91
CA VAL A 52 -0.25 2.09 9.88
C VAL A 52 1.13 1.47 9.85
N ASP A 53 1.77 1.36 11.02
CA ASP A 53 3.02 0.61 11.22
C ASP A 53 3.23 0.29 12.70
N PRO A 54 3.81 -0.87 13.06
CA PRO A 54 4.20 -1.15 14.45
C PRO A 54 5.37 -0.29 14.94
N SER A 55 6.17 0.24 14.03
CA SER A 55 7.30 1.14 14.32
C SER A 55 6.89 2.61 14.24
N PRO A 56 7.66 3.53 14.84
CA PRO A 56 7.36 4.95 14.77
C PRO A 56 7.35 5.49 13.33
N VAL A 57 6.34 6.28 13.01
CA VAL A 57 6.16 6.94 11.70
C VAL A 57 6.34 8.44 11.85
N LYS A 58 7.16 9.03 11.00
CA LYS A 58 7.33 10.50 10.94
C LYS A 58 6.24 11.08 10.04
N SER A 59 5.48 12.01 10.58
CA SER A 59 4.42 12.74 9.88
C SER A 59 4.51 14.23 10.19
N SER A 60 4.12 15.07 9.26
CA SER A 60 3.99 16.53 9.43
C SER A 60 2.55 16.96 9.78
N GLY A 61 1.64 16.01 9.94
CA GLY A 61 0.30 16.25 10.51
C GLY A 61 -0.88 15.89 9.64
N LEU A 62 -0.72 15.58 8.34
CA LEU A 62 -1.82 15.08 7.52
C LEU A 62 -2.16 13.63 7.87
N ALA A 63 -1.12 12.79 8.01
CA ALA A 63 -1.32 11.38 8.31
C ALA A 63 -1.87 11.17 9.73
N LYS A 64 -2.97 10.44 9.82
CA LYS A 64 -3.47 9.85 11.07
C LYS A 64 -2.72 8.55 11.29
N VAL A 65 -1.74 8.58 12.20
CA VAL A 65 -0.84 7.45 12.44
C VAL A 65 -1.47 6.49 13.45
N ILE A 66 -1.61 5.22 13.04
CA ILE A 66 -2.00 4.11 13.92
C ILE A 66 -0.79 3.24 14.16
N ARG A 67 -0.39 3.08 15.42
CA ARG A 67 0.73 2.22 15.78
C ARG A 67 0.27 0.80 16.06
N GLY A 68 0.62 -0.12 15.17
CA GLY A 68 0.26 -1.54 15.26
C GLY A 68 0.45 -2.26 13.95
N LYS A 69 0.19 -3.56 13.97
CA LYS A 69 0.18 -4.38 12.76
C LYS A 69 -1.19 -4.31 12.10
N SER A 70 -1.21 -4.33 10.76
CA SER A 70 -2.44 -4.24 9.97
C SER A 70 -3.46 -5.37 10.25
N ASN A 71 -2.99 -6.52 10.73
CA ASN A 71 -3.82 -7.67 11.08
C ASN A 71 -4.32 -7.68 12.53
N GLU A 72 -4.00 -6.68 13.33
CA GLU A 72 -4.51 -6.57 14.70
C GLU A 72 -5.96 -6.08 14.71
N PRO A 73 -6.88 -6.74 15.44
CA PRO A 73 -8.28 -6.30 15.54
C PRO A 73 -8.44 -4.86 16.02
N ARG A 74 -7.58 -4.41 16.95
CA ARG A 74 -7.56 -3.03 17.45
C ARG A 74 -7.24 -2.03 16.33
N VAL A 75 -6.30 -2.35 15.45
CA VAL A 75 -5.95 -1.50 14.32
C VAL A 75 -7.11 -1.40 13.34
N ALA A 76 -7.77 -2.51 13.05
CA ALA A 76 -8.98 -2.52 12.22
C ALA A 76 -10.07 -1.63 12.80
N GLN A 77 -10.30 -1.70 14.10
CA GLN A 77 -11.28 -0.85 14.79
C GLN A 77 -10.92 0.64 14.67
N GLU A 78 -9.66 1.00 14.89
CA GLU A 78 -9.20 2.39 14.75
C GLU A 78 -9.36 2.91 13.32
N ILE A 79 -9.06 2.08 12.31
CA ILE A 79 -9.29 2.43 10.90
C ILE A 79 -10.77 2.71 10.66
N GLU A 80 -11.65 1.85 11.14
CA GLU A 80 -13.11 1.99 10.97
C GLU A 80 -13.65 3.25 11.64
N GLU A 81 -13.17 3.57 12.84
CA GLU A 81 -13.54 4.80 13.56
C GLU A 81 -13.10 6.05 12.77
N ILE A 82 -11.89 6.06 12.22
CA ILE A 82 -11.39 7.18 11.41
C ILE A 82 -12.17 7.30 10.10
N LEU A 83 -12.47 6.19 9.44
CA LEU A 83 -13.21 6.18 8.18
C LEU A 83 -14.65 6.67 8.34
N ASP A 84 -15.28 6.41 9.49
CA ASP A 84 -16.65 6.83 9.78
C ASP A 84 -17.61 6.50 8.61
N SER A 85 -17.67 5.23 8.24
CA SER A 85 -18.45 4.66 7.11
C SER A 85 -17.97 5.06 5.71
N ARG A 86 -16.96 5.91 5.56
CA ARG A 86 -16.37 6.23 4.26
C ARG A 86 -15.62 5.03 3.69
N LYS A 87 -15.61 4.93 2.37
CA LYS A 87 -14.77 3.96 1.67
C LYS A 87 -13.42 4.58 1.32
N LEU A 88 -12.41 3.72 1.20
CA LEU A 88 -11.10 4.12 0.72
C LEU A 88 -11.09 4.23 -0.81
N ASP A 89 -10.31 5.19 -1.31
CA ASP A 89 -10.00 5.34 -2.74
C ASP A 89 -8.68 4.65 -3.10
N LEU A 90 -7.75 4.57 -2.15
CA LEU A 90 -6.41 4.07 -2.37
C LEU A 90 -5.88 3.32 -1.14
N VAL A 91 -5.38 2.12 -1.36
CA VAL A 91 -4.61 1.34 -0.38
C VAL A 91 -3.20 1.15 -0.90
N LEU A 92 -2.22 1.56 -0.11
CA LEU A 92 -0.79 1.44 -0.39
C LEU A 92 -0.15 0.49 0.62
N SER A 93 0.65 -0.46 0.15
CA SER A 93 1.42 -1.35 1.03
C SER A 93 2.89 -1.38 0.63
N ASP A 94 3.73 -0.94 1.55
CA ASP A 94 5.19 -1.05 1.49
C ASP A 94 5.72 -2.02 2.55
N MET A 95 4.88 -2.94 3.02
CA MET A 95 5.27 -3.96 3.99
C MET A 95 6.30 -4.91 3.40
N ALA A 96 7.33 -5.24 4.21
CA ALA A 96 8.39 -6.16 3.84
C ALA A 96 8.60 -7.20 4.95
N PRO A 97 8.85 -8.47 4.59
CA PRO A 97 9.19 -9.48 5.57
C PRO A 97 10.62 -9.29 6.09
N LYS A 98 10.91 -9.91 7.22
CA LYS A 98 12.31 -10.10 7.64
C LYS A 98 12.97 -11.08 6.67
N ILE A 99 14.11 -10.67 6.10
CA ILE A 99 14.85 -11.49 5.15
C ILE A 99 15.56 -12.63 5.91
N SER A 100 15.24 -13.88 5.55
CA SER A 100 15.85 -15.09 6.10
C SER A 100 17.14 -15.49 5.37
N GLY A 101 17.27 -15.07 4.11
CA GLY A 101 18.30 -15.52 3.17
C GLY A 101 17.93 -16.80 2.42
N VAL A 102 16.81 -17.42 2.75
CA VAL A 102 16.26 -18.58 2.02
C VAL A 102 15.17 -18.10 1.08
N ARG A 103 15.42 -18.16 -0.20
CA ARG A 103 14.57 -17.53 -1.22
C ARG A 103 13.10 -17.96 -1.14
N ILE A 104 12.83 -19.25 -1.01
CA ILE A 104 11.45 -19.76 -0.97
C ILE A 104 10.70 -19.28 0.28
N VAL A 105 11.41 -19.13 1.40
CA VAL A 105 10.84 -18.61 2.66
C VAL A 105 10.53 -17.12 2.51
N ASP A 106 11.45 -16.37 1.93
CA ASP A 106 11.29 -14.93 1.74
C ASP A 106 10.20 -14.61 0.74
N ASP A 107 10.07 -15.39 -0.34
CA ASP A 107 9.01 -15.24 -1.34
C ASP A 107 7.63 -15.52 -0.72
N SER A 108 7.52 -16.59 0.08
CA SER A 108 6.28 -16.92 0.79
C SER A 108 5.88 -15.83 1.80
N ALA A 109 6.83 -15.35 2.58
CA ALA A 109 6.58 -14.29 3.55
C ALA A 109 6.18 -12.96 2.88
N SER A 110 6.79 -12.64 1.74
CA SER A 110 6.41 -11.48 0.92
C SER A 110 4.98 -11.62 0.40
N ARG A 111 4.59 -12.82 -0.05
CA ARG A 111 3.24 -13.09 -0.54
C ARG A 111 2.20 -12.98 0.57
N GLU A 112 2.48 -13.48 1.76
CA GLU A 112 1.58 -13.36 2.92
C GLU A 112 1.27 -11.90 3.25
N LEU A 113 2.27 -11.01 3.21
CA LEU A 113 2.06 -9.58 3.44
C LEU A 113 1.22 -8.92 2.32
N ALA A 114 1.41 -9.35 1.06
CA ALA A 114 0.58 -8.88 -0.04
C ALA A 114 -0.87 -9.37 0.08
N ASP A 115 -1.09 -10.61 0.52
CA ASP A 115 -2.42 -11.14 0.79
C ASP A 115 -3.11 -10.40 1.95
N GLU A 116 -2.36 -10.03 2.99
CA GLU A 116 -2.85 -9.19 4.08
C GLU A 116 -3.29 -7.81 3.59
N ALA A 117 -2.49 -7.20 2.71
CA ALA A 117 -2.85 -5.93 2.08
C ALA A 117 -4.10 -6.06 1.19
N LEU A 118 -4.24 -7.17 0.45
CA LEU A 118 -5.43 -7.44 -0.36
C LEU A 118 -6.68 -7.64 0.51
N ASN A 119 -6.58 -8.35 1.61
CA ASN A 119 -7.68 -8.52 2.56
C ASN A 119 -8.15 -7.17 3.11
N THR A 120 -7.21 -6.31 3.48
CA THR A 120 -7.50 -4.94 3.94
C THR A 120 -8.15 -4.09 2.85
N ALA A 121 -7.61 -4.15 1.64
CA ALA A 121 -8.15 -3.44 0.48
C ALA A 121 -9.58 -3.90 0.15
N SER A 122 -9.82 -5.21 0.15
CA SER A 122 -11.14 -5.79 -0.13
C SER A 122 -12.19 -5.37 0.89
N ARG A 123 -11.77 -5.17 2.13
CA ARG A 123 -12.67 -4.74 3.22
C ARG A 123 -13.06 -3.26 3.11
N TYR A 124 -12.14 -2.40 2.70
CA TYR A 124 -12.31 -0.95 2.84
C TYR A 124 -12.40 -0.17 1.54
N LEU A 125 -11.90 -0.69 0.41
CA LEU A 125 -12.01 0.00 -0.87
C LEU A 125 -13.46 0.16 -1.32
N GLY A 126 -13.75 1.34 -1.86
CA GLY A 126 -14.96 1.56 -2.62
C GLY A 126 -14.81 1.12 -4.09
N PRO A 127 -15.93 1.03 -4.84
CA PRO A 127 -15.88 0.72 -6.27
C PRO A 127 -14.96 1.67 -7.03
N GLY A 128 -14.13 1.13 -7.93
CA GLY A 128 -13.14 1.91 -8.67
C GLY A 128 -11.85 2.20 -7.92
N GLY A 129 -11.73 1.77 -6.67
CA GLY A 129 -10.54 1.97 -5.84
C GLY A 129 -9.29 1.32 -6.41
N VAL A 130 -8.14 1.76 -5.91
CA VAL A 130 -6.80 1.34 -6.35
C VAL A 130 -6.02 0.75 -5.20
N MET A 131 -5.27 -0.31 -5.48
CA MET A 131 -4.33 -0.93 -4.54
C MET A 131 -2.94 -0.98 -5.14
N VAL A 132 -1.94 -0.64 -4.33
CA VAL A 132 -0.53 -0.83 -4.64
C VAL A 132 0.10 -1.68 -3.55
N SER A 133 0.78 -2.76 -3.91
CA SER A 133 1.46 -3.62 -2.94
C SER A 133 2.85 -4.01 -3.41
N LYS A 134 3.80 -3.94 -2.49
CA LYS A 134 5.14 -4.46 -2.69
C LYS A 134 5.13 -5.99 -2.62
N LEU A 135 5.92 -6.61 -3.49
CA LEU A 135 6.18 -8.04 -3.58
C LEU A 135 7.61 -8.31 -4.04
N PHE A 136 8.08 -9.53 -3.83
CA PHE A 136 9.29 -10.00 -4.52
C PHE A 136 8.93 -10.56 -5.89
N GLN A 137 9.75 -10.23 -6.89
CA GLN A 137 9.61 -10.74 -8.25
C GLN A 137 9.73 -12.27 -8.28
N GLY A 138 8.86 -12.94 -9.02
CA GLY A 138 8.84 -14.39 -9.16
C GLY A 138 7.43 -14.94 -9.34
N LYS A 139 7.28 -16.25 -9.15
CA LYS A 139 6.01 -16.96 -9.34
C LYS A 139 4.89 -16.43 -8.46
N GLU A 140 5.21 -16.06 -7.20
CA GLU A 140 4.24 -15.54 -6.26
C GLU A 140 3.67 -14.19 -6.72
N ALA A 141 4.50 -13.33 -7.31
CA ALA A 141 4.03 -12.06 -7.86
C ALA A 141 3.09 -12.27 -9.04
N GLN A 142 3.38 -13.20 -9.94
CA GLN A 142 2.52 -13.53 -11.09
C GLN A 142 1.20 -14.13 -10.64
N SER A 143 1.23 -15.06 -9.68
CA SER A 143 0.03 -15.66 -9.07
C SER A 143 -0.82 -14.59 -8.39
N PHE A 144 -0.21 -13.65 -7.69
CA PHE A 144 -0.90 -12.54 -7.04
C PHE A 144 -1.59 -11.60 -8.05
N VAL A 145 -0.93 -11.29 -9.16
CA VAL A 145 -1.55 -10.52 -10.26
C VAL A 145 -2.81 -11.20 -10.79
N GLU A 146 -2.77 -12.52 -11.01
CA GLU A 146 -3.93 -13.27 -11.50
C GLU A 146 -5.08 -13.28 -10.47
N GLU A 147 -4.75 -13.31 -9.18
CA GLU A 147 -5.75 -13.20 -8.12
C GLU A 147 -6.38 -11.79 -8.08
N LEU A 148 -5.56 -10.75 -8.19
CA LEU A 148 -6.04 -9.37 -8.23
C LEU A 148 -6.99 -9.11 -9.40
N LYS A 149 -6.77 -9.72 -10.56
CA LYS A 149 -7.66 -9.61 -11.73
C LYS A 149 -9.07 -10.15 -11.49
N LYS A 150 -9.28 -10.97 -10.45
CA LYS A 150 -10.63 -11.41 -10.05
C LYS A 150 -11.40 -10.30 -9.33
N CYS A 151 -10.69 -9.37 -8.67
CA CYS A 151 -11.25 -8.31 -7.84
C CYS A 151 -11.09 -6.91 -8.46
N PHE A 152 -10.20 -6.75 -9.41
CA PHE A 152 -9.89 -5.47 -10.06
C PHE A 152 -10.00 -5.57 -11.58
N LEU A 153 -10.28 -4.46 -12.23
CA LEU A 153 -10.34 -4.40 -13.71
C LEU A 153 -8.99 -4.65 -14.36
N LYS A 154 -7.90 -4.17 -13.71
CA LYS A 154 -6.54 -4.28 -14.23
C LYS A 154 -5.55 -4.43 -13.08
N ALA A 155 -4.55 -5.27 -13.28
CA ALA A 155 -3.41 -5.40 -12.36
C ALA A 155 -2.12 -5.53 -13.18
N VAL A 156 -1.09 -4.74 -12.84
CA VAL A 156 0.19 -4.71 -13.55
C VAL A 156 1.35 -4.69 -12.56
N ILE A 157 2.50 -5.22 -12.99
CA ILE A 157 3.76 -5.16 -12.25
C ILE A 157 4.54 -3.93 -12.71
N PHE A 158 5.13 -3.23 -11.73
CA PHE A 158 5.99 -2.07 -11.96
C PHE A 158 7.22 -2.12 -11.05
N LYS A 159 8.40 -1.90 -11.64
CA LYS A 159 9.64 -1.75 -10.89
C LYS A 159 10.14 -0.32 -11.02
N PRO A 160 10.12 0.49 -9.93
CA PRO A 160 10.67 1.84 -9.94
C PRO A 160 12.17 1.87 -10.23
N GLU A 161 12.63 2.88 -10.96
CA GLU A 161 14.07 3.10 -11.18
C GLU A 161 14.80 3.44 -9.87
N ALA A 162 14.10 4.07 -8.91
CA ALA A 162 14.61 4.34 -7.57
C ALA A 162 14.87 3.05 -6.75
N SER A 163 14.38 1.89 -7.17
CA SER A 163 14.73 0.60 -6.59
C SER A 163 16.18 0.25 -6.94
N ARG A 164 16.88 -0.45 -6.01
CA ARG A 164 18.21 -0.98 -6.31
C ARG A 164 18.11 -2.01 -7.44
N SER A 165 19.06 -2.01 -8.37
CA SER A 165 19.07 -2.94 -9.50
C SER A 165 19.10 -4.40 -9.08
N GLU A 166 19.81 -4.72 -8.00
CA GLU A 166 19.92 -6.05 -7.41
C GLU A 166 18.71 -6.45 -6.55
N SER A 167 17.85 -5.50 -6.20
CA SER A 167 16.65 -5.78 -5.40
C SER A 167 15.60 -6.53 -6.22
N ARG A 168 15.02 -7.56 -5.62
CA ARG A 168 13.91 -8.32 -6.19
C ARG A 168 12.54 -7.65 -5.95
N GLU A 169 12.51 -6.54 -5.23
CA GLU A 169 11.28 -5.83 -4.93
C GLU A 169 10.65 -5.23 -6.19
N ILE A 170 9.38 -5.50 -6.36
CA ILE A 170 8.51 -4.90 -7.35
C ILE A 170 7.24 -4.40 -6.67
N PHE A 171 6.45 -3.62 -7.39
CA PHE A 171 5.10 -3.25 -6.98
C PHE A 171 4.08 -3.82 -7.94
N VAL A 172 2.96 -4.27 -7.40
CA VAL A 172 1.76 -4.58 -8.18
C VAL A 172 0.77 -3.43 -8.00
N VAL A 173 0.27 -2.91 -9.10
CA VAL A 173 -0.74 -1.84 -9.13
C VAL A 173 -2.03 -2.42 -9.69
N ALA A 174 -3.06 -2.46 -8.86
CA ALA A 174 -4.40 -2.94 -9.20
C ALA A 174 -5.40 -1.79 -9.22
N ASN A 175 -6.16 -1.65 -10.28
CA ASN A 175 -7.02 -0.49 -10.59
C ASN A 175 -8.43 -0.96 -10.88
N GLY A 176 -9.41 -0.19 -10.43
CA GLY A 176 -10.81 -0.48 -10.65
C GLY A 176 -11.33 -1.61 -9.79
N PHE A 177 -11.24 -1.45 -8.47
CA PHE A 177 -11.80 -2.42 -7.53
C PHE A 177 -13.28 -2.67 -7.81
N ARG A 178 -13.67 -3.93 -7.89
CA ARG A 178 -15.05 -4.37 -8.03
C ARG A 178 -15.56 -4.76 -6.65
N ALA A 179 -16.45 -3.95 -6.09
CA ALA A 179 -17.21 -4.41 -4.94
C ALA A 179 -17.97 -5.67 -5.35
N GLU A 180 -17.96 -6.71 -4.51
CA GLU A 180 -18.72 -7.93 -4.78
C GLU A 180 -20.16 -7.56 -5.13
N LEU A 181 -20.63 -8.14 -6.23
CA LEU A 181 -22.02 -8.09 -6.63
C LEU A 181 -22.88 -8.89 -5.64
#